data_883a1e089934b09d99df57d71defdf7e
#
_entry.id   883a1e089934b09d99df57d71defdf7e
#
_cell.length_a   1.000
_cell.length_b   1.000
_cell.length_c   1.000
_cell.angle_alpha   90.00
_cell.angle_beta   90.00
_cell.angle_gamma   90.00
#
_symmetry.space_group_name_H-M   'P 1'
#
loop_
_entity.id
_entity.type
_entity.pdbx_description
1 polymer ?
#
loop_
_entity_poly.entity_id
_entity_poly.type
_entity_poly.pdbx_seq_one_letter_code
_entity_poly.pdbx_strand_id
1 'polypeptide(L)'
;AQEAVVSLLSIANPITFNETEFFLNQSKQRSKTLFQEQYIPKDESLEHFNQLMDFSFFNKEIEMELAVRQKVEMVQQREEKDKFAKVNVTESPDGKEYLVDYFLSESPENGDPYVEYNIYRFKQSESGGQKNFLMVSYANRIYGDLKYAAKSLAKQRDHLMTTMIEYQIPEIKVAQASSGN
;
A
#
# COMPACT_ATOMS: atom_id res chain seq x y z
N ALA A 1 -10.89 6.51 26.93
CA ALA A 1 -11.18 6.95 25.57
C ALA A 1 -9.92 6.86 24.72
N GLN A 2 -10.02 6.23 23.57
CA GLN A 2 -8.88 6.16 22.64
C GLN A 2 -8.71 7.51 21.97
N GLU A 3 -7.46 7.98 21.94
CA GLU A 3 -7.14 9.19 21.22
C GLU A 3 -7.27 8.93 19.73
N ALA A 4 -7.82 9.88 18.98
CA ALA A 4 -7.92 9.79 17.54
C ALA A 4 -6.51 9.85 16.94
N VAL A 5 -6.24 8.99 15.96
CA VAL A 5 -4.97 9.01 15.22
C VAL A 5 -4.98 10.23 14.31
N VAL A 6 -3.88 10.97 14.32
CA VAL A 6 -3.73 12.17 13.50
C VAL A 6 -2.76 11.90 12.35
N SER A 7 -3.14 12.31 11.15
CA SER A 7 -2.30 12.13 9.98
C SER A 7 -1.08 13.03 10.01
N LEU A 8 0.12 12.43 9.95
CA LEU A 8 1.38 13.17 9.82
C LEU A 8 1.61 13.67 8.41
N LEU A 9 0.83 13.18 7.45
CA LEU A 9 0.94 13.54 6.03
C LEU A 9 -0.14 14.49 5.57
N SER A 10 -0.97 14.96 6.51
CA SER A 10 -2.06 15.91 6.25
C SER A 10 -3.10 15.36 5.26
N ILE A 11 -3.34 14.06 5.31
CA ILE A 11 -4.34 13.40 4.47
C ILE A 11 -5.69 13.47 5.16
N ALA A 12 -6.71 13.92 4.44
CA ALA A 12 -8.09 13.97 4.98
C ALA A 12 -8.59 12.56 5.27
N ASN A 13 -9.27 12.38 6.41
CA ASN A 13 -9.77 11.10 6.88
C ASN A 13 -11.32 11.18 6.94
N PRO A 14 -12.08 10.22 6.36
CA PRO A 14 -11.63 9.03 5.68
C PRO A 14 -11.17 9.27 4.24
N ILE A 15 -10.52 8.25 3.65
CA ILE A 15 -10.24 8.24 2.22
C ILE A 15 -11.16 7.21 1.57
N THR A 16 -11.41 7.38 0.27
CA THR A 16 -12.26 6.46 -0.48
C THR A 16 -11.42 5.80 -1.58
N PHE A 17 -11.47 4.48 -1.64
CA PHE A 17 -10.83 3.71 -2.70
C PHE A 17 -11.75 2.56 -3.07
N ASN A 18 -12.00 2.38 -4.38
CA ASN A 18 -12.88 1.33 -4.89
C ASN A 18 -14.25 1.32 -4.16
N GLU A 19 -14.86 2.52 -4.06
CA GLU A 19 -16.17 2.72 -3.44
C GLU A 19 -16.25 2.30 -1.97
N THR A 20 -15.09 2.13 -1.32
CA THR A 20 -15.00 1.75 0.10
C THR A 20 -14.34 2.88 0.86
N GLU A 21 -14.87 3.21 2.03
CA GLU A 21 -14.26 4.19 2.92
C GLU A 21 -13.22 3.51 3.81
N PHE A 22 -12.04 4.12 3.87
CA PHE A 22 -10.93 3.65 4.71
C PHE A 22 -10.62 4.73 5.74
N PHE A 23 -10.47 4.29 6.98
CA PHE A 23 -10.23 5.18 8.11
C PHE A 23 -8.80 5.03 8.61
N LEU A 24 -8.18 6.15 8.96
CA LEU A 24 -6.81 6.16 9.46
C LEU A 24 -6.71 5.32 10.73
N ASN A 25 -5.90 4.26 10.67
CA ASN A 25 -5.66 3.38 11.81
C ASN A 25 -4.31 3.65 12.44
N GLN A 26 -3.29 3.95 11.64
CA GLN A 26 -1.95 4.17 12.13
C GLN A 26 -1.25 5.24 11.29
N SER A 27 -0.55 6.17 11.96
CA SER A 27 0.30 7.17 11.32
C SER A 27 1.57 7.28 12.14
N LYS A 28 2.72 6.93 11.53
CA LYS A 28 4.01 6.89 12.23
C LYS A 28 5.14 7.42 11.38
N GLN A 29 6.06 8.10 12.04
CA GLN A 29 7.35 8.42 11.45
C GLN A 29 8.29 7.25 11.77
N ARG A 30 8.69 6.50 10.73
CA ARG A 30 9.51 5.31 10.89
C ARG A 30 11.01 5.61 10.97
N SER A 31 11.42 6.71 10.33
CA SER A 31 12.82 7.16 10.33
C SER A 31 12.83 8.67 10.11
N LYS A 32 14.02 9.26 10.00
CA LYS A 32 14.12 10.70 9.72
C LYS A 32 13.41 11.12 8.43
N THR A 33 13.28 10.19 7.47
CA THR A 33 12.74 10.48 6.15
C THR A 33 11.49 9.70 5.78
N LEU A 34 11.16 8.63 6.51
CA LEU A 34 10.02 7.78 6.18
C LEU A 34 8.84 8.00 7.11
N PHE A 35 7.70 8.31 6.51
CA PHE A 35 6.41 8.43 7.18
C PHE A 35 5.47 7.39 6.60
N GLN A 36 4.78 6.63 7.44
CA GLN A 36 3.87 5.59 6.99
C GLN A 36 2.50 5.74 7.63
N GLU A 37 1.46 5.65 6.81
CA GLU A 37 0.07 5.66 7.28
C GLU A 37 -0.68 4.47 6.74
N GLN A 38 -1.52 3.89 7.57
CA GLN A 38 -2.34 2.74 7.20
C GLN A 38 -3.80 3.03 7.49
N TYR A 39 -4.64 2.72 6.52
CA TYR A 39 -6.08 2.96 6.54
C TYR A 39 -6.82 1.66 6.31
N ILE A 40 -7.85 1.40 7.10
CA ILE A 40 -8.66 0.19 6.97
C ILE A 40 -10.15 0.56 7.01
N PRO A 41 -11.01 -0.32 6.47
CA PRO A 41 -12.45 -0.11 6.57
C PRO A 41 -12.91 -0.11 8.03
N LYS A 42 -14.10 0.46 8.26
CA LYS A 42 -14.72 0.48 9.58
C LYS A 42 -14.87 -0.94 10.11
N ASP A 43 -14.65 -1.11 11.41
CA ASP A 43 -14.82 -2.38 12.13
C ASP A 43 -13.84 -3.48 11.75
N GLU A 44 -12.74 -3.13 11.07
CA GLU A 44 -11.63 -4.06 10.81
C GLU A 44 -10.42 -3.71 11.67
N SER A 45 -9.44 -4.60 11.70
CA SER A 45 -8.19 -4.39 12.44
C SER A 45 -6.98 -4.72 11.57
N LEU A 46 -5.80 -4.22 11.97
CA LEU A 46 -4.57 -4.54 11.22
C LEU A 46 -4.21 -6.03 11.32
N GLU A 47 -4.67 -6.70 12.38
CA GLU A 47 -4.43 -8.13 12.57
C GLU A 47 -5.34 -8.98 11.69
N HIS A 48 -6.52 -8.47 11.35
CA HIS A 48 -7.48 -9.22 10.54
C HIS A 48 -8.33 -8.28 9.70
N PHE A 49 -7.74 -7.84 8.59
CA PHE A 49 -8.43 -6.95 7.64
C PHE A 49 -8.76 -7.70 6.35
N ASN A 50 -9.75 -7.18 5.64
CA ASN A 50 -10.04 -7.61 4.27
C ASN A 50 -9.41 -6.67 3.26
N GLN A 51 -9.35 -5.39 3.58
CA GLN A 51 -8.75 -4.38 2.71
C GLN A 51 -7.87 -3.44 3.51
N LEU A 52 -6.79 -2.98 2.90
CA LEU A 52 -5.85 -2.04 3.54
C LEU A 52 -5.32 -1.08 2.49
N MET A 53 -5.27 0.21 2.85
CA MET A 53 -4.54 1.22 2.08
C MET A 53 -3.34 1.68 2.89
N ASP A 54 -2.18 1.77 2.24
CA ASP A 54 -0.93 2.18 2.89
C ASP A 54 -0.28 3.30 2.08
N PHE A 55 0.15 4.34 2.79
CA PHE A 55 0.91 5.46 2.22
C PHE A 55 2.27 5.48 2.89
N SER A 56 3.33 5.26 2.12
CA SER A 56 4.70 5.35 2.59
C SER A 56 5.38 6.50 1.87
N PHE A 57 5.65 7.56 2.59
CA PHE A 57 6.22 8.79 2.05
C PHE A 57 7.67 8.95 2.52
N PHE A 58 8.59 9.05 1.56
CA PHE A 58 10.01 9.29 1.82
C PHE A 58 10.34 10.73 1.47
N ASN A 59 10.72 11.51 2.49
CA ASN A 59 11.12 12.91 2.30
C ASN A 59 12.60 12.97 1.89
N LYS A 60 12.91 12.23 0.84
CA LYS A 60 14.25 12.19 0.22
C LYS A 60 14.13 11.63 -1.18
N GLU A 61 15.17 11.82 -1.98
CA GLU A 61 15.22 11.22 -3.31
C GLU A 61 15.45 9.71 -3.18
N ILE A 62 14.61 8.92 -3.87
CA ILE A 62 14.77 7.47 -3.97
C ILE A 62 14.73 7.12 -5.45
N GLU A 63 15.67 6.27 -5.88
CA GLU A 63 15.71 5.80 -7.25
C GLU A 63 14.54 4.86 -7.51
N MET A 64 13.67 5.25 -8.43
CA MET A 64 12.44 4.52 -8.76
C MET A 64 12.70 3.07 -9.16
N GLU A 65 13.61 2.85 -10.09
CA GLU A 65 13.90 1.52 -10.59
C GLU A 65 14.41 0.58 -9.53
N LEU A 66 15.20 1.10 -8.60
CA LEU A 66 15.73 0.30 -7.49
C LEU A 66 14.60 -0.10 -6.54
N ALA A 67 13.70 0.83 -6.22
CA ALA A 67 12.57 0.55 -5.36
C ALA A 67 11.65 -0.51 -5.97
N VAL A 68 11.38 -0.38 -7.28
CA VAL A 68 10.56 -1.35 -8.01
C VAL A 68 11.23 -2.73 -7.99
N ARG A 69 12.54 -2.79 -8.27
CA ARG A 69 13.29 -4.03 -8.28
C ARG A 69 13.27 -4.74 -6.92
N GLN A 70 13.44 -3.98 -5.84
CA GLN A 70 13.42 -4.55 -4.49
C GLN A 70 12.06 -5.19 -4.19
N LYS A 71 10.98 -4.55 -4.59
CA LYS A 71 9.63 -5.09 -4.39
C LYS A 71 9.43 -6.37 -5.20
N VAL A 72 9.85 -6.37 -6.45
CA VAL A 72 9.75 -7.54 -7.33
C VAL A 72 10.55 -8.72 -6.78
N GLU A 73 11.79 -8.47 -6.38
CA GLU A 73 12.67 -9.53 -5.84
C GLU A 73 12.10 -10.14 -4.55
N MET A 74 11.49 -9.31 -3.72
CA MET A 74 10.86 -9.79 -2.48
C MET A 74 9.78 -10.84 -2.79
N VAL A 75 8.96 -10.59 -3.80
CA VAL A 75 7.91 -11.53 -4.19
C VAL A 75 8.50 -12.76 -4.89
N GLN A 76 9.49 -12.57 -5.76
CA GLN A 76 10.13 -13.67 -6.47
C GLN A 76 10.80 -14.66 -5.52
N GLN A 77 11.43 -14.18 -4.46
CA GLN A 77 12.02 -15.04 -3.44
C GLN A 77 10.96 -15.90 -2.75
N ARG A 78 9.74 -15.39 -2.65
CA ARG A 78 8.65 -16.10 -2.03
C ARG A 78 8.06 -17.21 -2.92
N GLU A 79 8.26 -17.12 -4.23
CA GLU A 79 7.69 -18.07 -5.19
C GLU A 79 8.10 -19.52 -4.94
N GLU A 80 9.28 -19.75 -4.36
CA GLU A 80 9.74 -21.11 -4.05
C GLU A 80 8.90 -21.81 -2.99
N LYS A 81 8.32 -21.06 -2.07
CA LYS A 81 7.56 -21.60 -0.93
C LYS A 81 6.06 -21.35 -1.04
N ASP A 82 5.67 -20.42 -1.87
CA ASP A 82 4.28 -19.98 -2.00
C ASP A 82 3.85 -20.11 -3.46
N LYS A 83 3.08 -21.16 -3.76
CA LYS A 83 2.66 -21.43 -5.14
C LYS A 83 1.69 -20.37 -5.69
N PHE A 84 1.13 -19.52 -4.83
CA PHE A 84 0.25 -18.44 -5.26
C PHE A 84 1.02 -17.15 -5.51
N ALA A 85 2.28 -17.07 -5.09
CA ALA A 85 3.08 -15.86 -5.27
C ALA A 85 3.35 -15.62 -6.76
N LYS A 86 3.00 -14.42 -7.21
CA LYS A 86 3.20 -14.01 -8.59
C LYS A 86 3.25 -12.50 -8.66
N VAL A 87 4.23 -11.94 -9.37
CA VAL A 87 4.42 -10.51 -9.45
C VAL A 87 4.41 -10.02 -10.89
N ASN A 88 3.82 -8.84 -11.11
CA ASN A 88 3.80 -8.16 -12.40
C ASN A 88 4.22 -6.70 -12.20
N VAL A 89 4.87 -6.14 -13.22
CA VAL A 89 5.30 -4.74 -13.22
C VAL A 89 4.68 -4.05 -14.42
N THR A 90 4.14 -2.84 -14.19
CA THR A 90 3.56 -2.00 -15.24
C THR A 90 4.18 -0.62 -15.14
N GLU A 91 4.69 -0.10 -16.24
CA GLU A 91 5.24 1.25 -16.31
C GLU A 91 4.19 2.18 -16.93
N SER A 92 4.06 3.40 -16.38
CA SER A 92 3.16 4.39 -16.97
C SER A 92 3.67 4.83 -18.34
N PRO A 93 2.78 5.29 -19.25
CA PRO A 93 3.19 5.71 -20.58
C PRO A 93 4.28 6.79 -20.60
N ASP A 94 4.29 7.67 -19.59
CA ASP A 94 5.28 8.75 -19.48
C ASP A 94 6.55 8.31 -18.72
N GLY A 95 6.59 7.08 -18.23
CA GLY A 95 7.73 6.53 -17.51
C GLY A 95 7.93 7.10 -16.10
N LYS A 96 7.01 7.92 -15.62
CA LYS A 96 7.15 8.60 -14.33
C LYS A 96 6.61 7.83 -13.14
N GLU A 97 5.78 6.83 -13.39
CA GLU A 97 5.20 6.00 -12.35
C GLU A 97 5.31 4.53 -12.72
N TYR A 98 5.34 3.69 -11.68
CA TYR A 98 5.31 2.24 -11.84
C TYR A 98 4.25 1.65 -10.96
N LEU A 99 3.65 0.56 -11.42
CA LEU A 99 2.78 -0.27 -10.61
C LEU A 99 3.42 -1.64 -10.47
N VAL A 100 3.50 -2.12 -9.25
CA VAL A 100 3.90 -3.50 -8.96
C VAL A 100 2.72 -4.17 -8.31
N ASP A 101 2.16 -5.19 -8.95
CA ASP A 101 1.06 -5.92 -8.36
C ASP A 101 1.42 -7.38 -8.18
N TYR A 102 0.95 -8.00 -7.09
CA TYR A 102 1.32 -9.36 -6.79
C TYR A 102 0.31 -10.07 -5.90
N PHE A 103 0.36 -11.39 -5.99
CA PHE A 103 -0.39 -12.29 -5.12
C PHE A 103 0.58 -12.95 -4.15
N LEU A 104 0.10 -13.24 -2.96
CA LEU A 104 0.80 -14.09 -2.00
C LEU A 104 -0.21 -14.82 -1.14
N SER A 105 0.21 -15.88 -0.47
CA SER A 105 -0.64 -16.58 0.48
C SER A 105 0.08 -16.77 1.79
N GLU A 106 -0.70 -16.92 2.85
CA GLU A 106 -0.21 -17.22 4.18
C GLU A 106 -1.10 -18.27 4.83
N SER A 107 -0.47 -19.18 5.56
CA SER A 107 -1.17 -20.18 6.34
C SER A 107 -0.62 -20.17 7.75
N PRO A 108 -1.02 -19.16 8.56
CA PRO A 108 -0.48 -19.02 9.91
C PRO A 108 -0.91 -20.19 10.81
N GLU A 109 -0.09 -20.54 11.79
CA GLU A 109 -0.40 -21.63 12.73
C GLU A 109 -1.66 -21.37 13.55
N ASN A 110 -1.86 -20.10 13.93
CA ASN A 110 -2.97 -19.71 14.79
C ASN A 110 -3.89 -18.70 14.12
N GLY A 111 -4.34 -19.01 12.91
CA GLY A 111 -5.23 -18.12 12.19
C GLY A 111 -5.70 -18.73 10.89
N ASP A 112 -6.64 -18.05 10.26
CA ASP A 112 -7.18 -18.49 8.98
C ASP A 112 -6.17 -18.27 7.86
N PRO A 113 -6.02 -19.26 6.95
CA PRO A 113 -5.21 -19.04 5.76
C PRO A 113 -5.86 -18.00 4.85
N TYR A 114 -5.03 -17.29 4.07
CA TYR A 114 -5.57 -16.31 3.14
C TYR A 114 -4.67 -16.15 1.92
N VAL A 115 -5.26 -15.64 0.86
CA VAL A 115 -4.53 -15.12 -0.29
C VAL A 115 -4.71 -13.60 -0.26
N GLU A 116 -3.62 -12.90 -0.55
CA GLU A 116 -3.62 -11.44 -0.58
C GLU A 116 -3.20 -10.97 -1.96
N TYR A 117 -3.95 -10.02 -2.50
CA TYR A 117 -3.59 -9.32 -3.72
C TYR A 117 -3.17 -7.91 -3.37
N ASN A 118 -2.01 -7.50 -3.86
CA ASN A 118 -1.40 -6.21 -3.55
C ASN A 118 -1.13 -5.42 -4.82
N ILE A 119 -1.37 -4.12 -4.77
CA ILE A 119 -0.97 -3.19 -5.82
C ILE A 119 -0.18 -2.07 -5.16
N TYR A 120 1.05 -1.85 -5.62
CA TYR A 120 1.90 -0.74 -5.20
C TYR A 120 2.05 0.23 -6.36
N ARG A 121 1.74 1.49 -6.11
CA ARG A 121 1.97 2.58 -7.06
C ARG A 121 3.13 3.41 -6.55
N PHE A 122 4.17 3.52 -7.38
CA PHE A 122 5.41 4.24 -7.05
C PHE A 122 5.43 5.54 -7.81
N LYS A 123 5.66 6.64 -7.10
CA LYS A 123 5.65 7.98 -7.68
C LYS A 123 6.74 8.85 -7.09
N GLN A 124 7.52 9.49 -7.95
CA GLN A 124 8.44 10.54 -7.52
C GLN A 124 7.74 11.88 -7.64
N SER A 125 8.05 12.78 -6.72
CA SER A 125 7.56 14.14 -6.77
C SER A 125 8.61 15.08 -6.19
N GLU A 126 8.35 16.38 -6.30
CA GLU A 126 9.26 17.40 -5.81
C GLU A 126 8.44 18.49 -5.16
N SER A 127 8.89 18.96 -4.02
CA SER A 127 8.24 20.02 -3.26
C SER A 127 9.30 20.93 -2.67
N GLY A 128 9.24 22.22 -3.01
CA GLY A 128 10.19 23.21 -2.49
C GLY A 128 11.65 22.89 -2.82
N GLY A 129 11.90 22.30 -3.99
CA GLY A 129 13.26 21.92 -4.40
C GLY A 129 13.74 20.60 -3.82
N GLN A 130 12.94 19.98 -2.95
CA GLN A 130 13.26 18.69 -2.35
C GLN A 130 12.55 17.57 -3.11
N LYS A 131 13.31 16.61 -3.62
CA LYS A 131 12.74 15.42 -4.23
C LYS A 131 12.25 14.47 -3.16
N ASN A 132 11.09 13.89 -3.40
CA ASN A 132 10.50 12.91 -2.48
C ASN A 132 9.94 11.73 -3.26
N PHE A 133 9.53 10.69 -2.53
CA PHE A 133 9.09 9.43 -3.13
C PHE A 133 7.90 8.91 -2.36
N LEU A 134 6.88 8.49 -3.09
CA LEU A 134 5.65 7.98 -2.48
C LEU A 134 5.34 6.59 -3.01
N MET A 135 5.00 5.68 -2.08
CA MET A 135 4.41 4.40 -2.40
C MET A 135 2.99 4.39 -1.84
N VAL A 136 2.02 4.28 -2.73
CA VAL A 136 0.62 4.08 -2.34
C VAL A 136 0.27 2.64 -2.64
N SER A 137 -0.23 1.90 -1.65
CA SER A 137 -0.57 0.51 -1.88
C SER A 137 -1.97 0.18 -1.39
N TYR A 138 -2.53 -0.84 -2.03
CA TYR A 138 -3.82 -1.42 -1.69
C TYR A 138 -3.65 -2.93 -1.56
N ALA A 139 -4.21 -3.49 -0.50
CA ALA A 139 -4.20 -4.93 -0.28
C ALA A 139 -5.62 -5.42 -0.08
N ASN A 140 -5.93 -6.57 -0.68
CA ASN A 140 -7.22 -7.24 -0.52
C ASN A 140 -6.95 -8.67 -0.13
N ARG A 141 -7.49 -9.11 1.00
CA ARG A 141 -7.36 -10.47 1.51
C ARG A 141 -8.68 -11.22 1.44
N ILE A 142 -8.59 -12.48 1.01
CA ILE A 142 -9.71 -13.41 1.11
C ILE A 142 -9.24 -14.59 1.96
N TYR A 143 -9.93 -14.83 3.06
CA TYR A 143 -9.61 -15.88 4.02
C TYR A 143 -10.35 -17.15 3.66
N GLY A 144 -9.76 -18.31 4.00
CA GLY A 144 -10.35 -19.60 3.81
C GLY A 144 -9.65 -20.44 2.75
N ASP A 145 -10.40 -21.10 1.89
CA ASP A 145 -9.83 -21.93 0.84
C ASP A 145 -8.94 -21.12 -0.10
N LEU A 146 -7.65 -21.45 -0.16
CA LEU A 146 -6.66 -20.66 -0.90
C LEU A 146 -6.91 -20.65 -2.40
N LYS A 147 -7.33 -21.79 -2.95
CA LYS A 147 -7.59 -21.89 -4.39
C LYS A 147 -8.76 -21.01 -4.82
N TYR A 148 -9.83 -21.04 -4.03
CA TYR A 148 -10.99 -20.19 -4.25
C TYR A 148 -10.62 -18.70 -4.08
N ALA A 149 -9.87 -18.38 -3.03
CA ALA A 149 -9.44 -17.02 -2.74
C ALA A 149 -8.60 -16.46 -3.89
N ALA A 150 -7.62 -17.23 -4.36
CA ALA A 150 -6.76 -16.82 -5.47
C ALA A 150 -7.56 -16.55 -6.74
N LYS A 151 -8.52 -17.43 -7.03
CA LYS A 151 -9.37 -17.29 -8.20
C LYS A 151 -10.25 -16.04 -8.14
N SER A 152 -10.85 -15.81 -6.96
CA SER A 152 -11.67 -14.62 -6.74
C SER A 152 -10.89 -13.33 -6.90
N LEU A 153 -9.67 -13.28 -6.32
CA LEU A 153 -8.82 -12.09 -6.42
C LEU A 153 -8.33 -11.87 -7.86
N ALA A 154 -8.01 -12.94 -8.57
CA ALA A 154 -7.58 -12.84 -9.97
C ALA A 154 -8.67 -12.22 -10.85
N LYS A 155 -9.93 -12.49 -10.57
CA LYS A 155 -11.05 -11.89 -11.30
C LYS A 155 -11.17 -10.39 -11.07
N GLN A 156 -10.71 -9.91 -9.93
CA GLN A 156 -10.78 -8.50 -9.56
C GLN A 156 -9.57 -7.69 -10.04
N ARG A 157 -8.53 -8.35 -10.47
CA ARG A 157 -7.24 -7.72 -10.77
C ARG A 157 -7.35 -6.53 -11.73
N ASP A 158 -7.98 -6.73 -12.89
CA ASP A 158 -8.05 -5.67 -13.91
C ASP A 158 -8.81 -4.45 -13.40
N HIS A 159 -9.91 -4.66 -12.71
CA HIS A 159 -10.69 -3.58 -12.11
C HIS A 159 -9.88 -2.81 -11.05
N LEU A 160 -9.20 -3.53 -10.17
CA LEU A 160 -8.41 -2.91 -9.10
C LEU A 160 -7.18 -2.18 -9.66
N MET A 161 -6.56 -2.71 -10.70
CA MET A 161 -5.45 -2.02 -11.38
C MET A 161 -5.92 -0.70 -11.97
N THR A 162 -7.06 -0.71 -12.67
CA THR A 162 -7.65 0.52 -13.24
C THR A 162 -7.98 1.51 -12.14
N THR A 163 -8.57 1.03 -11.05
CA THR A 163 -8.93 1.87 -9.90
C THR A 163 -7.69 2.55 -9.32
N MET A 164 -6.59 1.81 -9.16
CA MET A 164 -5.34 2.39 -8.64
C MET A 164 -4.74 3.40 -9.61
N ILE A 165 -4.76 3.11 -10.91
CA ILE A 165 -4.25 4.03 -11.94
C ILE A 165 -5.02 5.35 -11.92
N GLU A 166 -6.33 5.28 -11.74
CA GLU A 166 -7.21 6.45 -11.74
C GLU A 166 -7.32 7.13 -10.37
N TYR A 167 -6.78 6.51 -9.33
CA TYR A 167 -6.88 7.05 -7.97
C TYR A 167 -6.20 8.41 -7.87
N GLN A 168 -6.94 9.39 -7.35
CA GLN A 168 -6.43 10.74 -7.12
C GLN A 168 -5.69 10.75 -5.78
N ILE A 169 -4.38 10.66 -5.84
CA ILE A 169 -3.54 10.66 -4.63
C ILE A 169 -3.69 12.01 -3.92
N PRO A 170 -4.01 12.01 -2.62
CA PRO A 170 -4.09 13.26 -1.86
C PRO A 170 -2.77 14.02 -1.88
N GLU A 171 -2.85 15.34 -1.84
CA GLU A 171 -1.64 16.16 -1.66
C GLU A 171 -1.04 15.85 -0.30
N ILE A 172 0.26 15.56 -0.27
CA ILE A 172 0.94 15.19 0.97
C ILE A 172 1.74 16.38 1.48
N LYS A 173 1.50 16.71 2.75
CA LYS A 173 2.26 17.73 3.48
C LYS A 173 2.66 17.14 4.81
N VAL A 174 3.97 16.98 5.00
CA VAL A 174 4.48 16.46 6.27
C VAL A 174 4.21 17.49 7.36
N ALA A 175 3.54 17.07 8.42
CA ALA A 175 3.29 17.91 9.57
C ALA A 175 4.64 18.31 10.16
N GLN A 176 4.86 19.62 10.29
CA GLN A 176 6.08 20.10 10.93
C GLN A 176 6.02 19.69 12.41
N ALA A 177 7.08 19.03 12.86
CA ALA A 177 7.25 18.83 14.27
C ALA A 177 7.08 20.19 14.92
N SER A 178 6.15 20.33 15.87
CA SER A 178 6.05 21.54 16.63
C SER A 178 7.45 21.81 17.14
N SER A 179 8.03 22.94 16.76
CA SER A 179 9.28 23.37 17.32
C SER A 179 9.02 23.67 18.79
N GLY A 180 8.98 22.63 19.59
CA GLY A 180 8.89 22.77 21.04
C GLY A 180 10.23 23.31 21.53
N ASN A 181 10.42 24.54 21.42
CA ASN A 181 11.58 25.19 21.99
C ASN A 181 11.17 25.95 23.20
#